data_92db7b6c966cbe13247b47cb374839c2
#
_entry.id   92db7b6c966cbe13247b47cb374839c2
#
_cell.length_a   1.000
_cell.length_b   1.000
_cell.length_c   1.000
_cell.angle_alpha   90.00
_cell.angle_beta   90.00
_cell.angle_gamma   90.00
#
_symmetry.space_group_name_H-M   'P 1'
#
loop_
_entity.id
_entity.type
_entity.pdbx_description
1 polymer ?
#
loop_
_entity_poly.entity_id
_entity_poly.type
_entity_poly.pdbx_seq_one_letter_code
_entity_poly.pdbx_strand_id
1 'polypeptide(L)'
;IGTLLCWENYMPLARYAIYSQNIDIYVAPTWDEGKTWLATMQHIAKEGGCWVISCATSIQASDIPSDLPHYNELFSKEDEWVNSGDAVIYKPFGELHAGPMNKEKGLLLSEIDVSLSRVSRRRFDATGHYSRPDIFSLKIDKSKKKPII
;
A
#
# COMPACT_ATOMS: atom_id res chain seq x y z
N ILE A 1 11.09 -5.92 5.40
CA ILE A 1 9.68 -5.69 5.03
C ILE A 1 9.12 -4.62 5.95
N GLY A 2 8.34 -3.66 5.41
CA GLY A 2 7.56 -2.68 6.16
C GLY A 2 6.10 -2.71 5.72
N THR A 3 5.20 -2.20 6.56
CA THR A 3 3.78 -2.15 6.26
C THR A 3 3.10 -0.98 6.94
N LEU A 4 2.14 -0.40 6.26
CA LEU A 4 1.12 0.49 6.81
C LEU A 4 -0.25 0.05 6.28
N LEU A 5 -1.29 0.22 7.09
CA LEU A 5 -2.63 -0.23 6.77
C LEU A 5 -3.45 0.92 6.17
N CYS A 6 -4.05 0.67 5.01
CA CYS A 6 -5.06 1.54 4.40
C CYS A 6 -4.61 3.02 4.35
N TRP A 7 -5.36 3.94 4.91
CA TRP A 7 -5.08 5.38 4.90
C TRP A 7 -3.88 5.82 5.76
N GLU A 8 -3.31 4.94 6.57
CA GLU A 8 -2.00 5.23 7.17
C GLU A 8 -0.93 5.49 6.11
N ASN A 9 -1.13 4.93 4.91
CA ASN A 9 -0.26 5.15 3.75
C ASN A 9 -0.28 6.61 3.24
N TYR A 10 -1.28 7.42 3.62
CA TYR A 10 -1.32 8.86 3.32
C TYR A 10 -0.57 9.72 4.34
N MET A 11 -0.03 9.13 5.41
CA MET A 11 0.72 9.83 6.46
C MET A 11 2.22 9.92 6.11
N PRO A 12 2.76 11.08 5.69
CA PRO A 12 4.14 11.19 5.23
C PRO A 12 5.17 10.79 6.28
N LEU A 13 4.96 11.16 7.54
CA LEU A 13 5.88 10.83 8.64
C LEU A 13 5.88 9.35 8.97
N ALA A 14 4.73 8.67 8.85
CA ALA A 14 4.64 7.22 9.03
C ALA A 14 5.44 6.49 7.94
N ARG A 15 5.28 6.90 6.66
CA ARG A 15 6.08 6.37 5.55
C ARG A 15 7.56 6.60 5.77
N TYR A 16 7.96 7.82 6.13
CA TYR A 16 9.36 8.15 6.41
C TYR A 16 9.95 7.27 7.52
N ALA A 17 9.18 7.01 8.58
CA ALA A 17 9.58 6.11 9.67
C ALA A 17 9.79 4.66 9.19
N ILE A 18 8.99 4.20 8.23
CA ILE A 18 9.17 2.87 7.62
C ILE A 18 10.39 2.85 6.70
N TYR A 19 10.58 3.85 5.84
CA TYR A 19 11.74 3.94 4.94
C TYR A 19 13.07 4.00 5.70
N SER A 20 13.11 4.69 6.85
CA SER A 20 14.31 4.80 7.69
C SER A 20 14.81 3.46 8.26
N GLN A 21 14.04 2.39 8.10
CA GLN A 21 14.42 1.03 8.48
C GLN A 21 15.07 0.24 7.32
N ASN A 22 15.35 0.89 6.19
CA ASN A 22 15.97 0.29 5.00
C ASN A 22 15.19 -0.93 4.46
N ILE A 23 13.88 -0.81 4.39
CA ILE A 23 13.02 -1.87 3.87
C ILE A 23 13.22 -2.06 2.37
N ASP A 24 13.11 -3.30 1.89
CA ASP A 24 13.14 -3.62 0.47
C ASP A 24 11.74 -3.86 -0.12
N ILE A 25 10.79 -4.27 0.73
CA ILE A 25 9.41 -4.54 0.37
C ILE A 25 8.49 -3.78 1.32
N TYR A 26 7.57 -3.04 0.73
CA TYR A 26 6.50 -2.31 1.41
C TYR A 26 5.16 -2.97 1.08
N VAL A 27 4.42 -3.40 2.10
CA VAL A 27 3.11 -4.04 1.95
C VAL A 27 2.03 -3.08 2.40
N ALA A 28 1.04 -2.82 1.55
CA ALA A 28 -0.04 -1.87 1.77
C ALA A 28 -1.42 -2.53 1.58
N PRO A 29 -1.89 -3.31 2.56
CA PRO A 29 -3.26 -3.82 2.54
C PRO A 29 -4.25 -2.68 2.76
N THR A 30 -5.38 -2.71 2.03
CA THR A 30 -6.32 -1.59 2.03
C THR A 30 -7.75 -2.02 1.73
N TRP A 31 -8.69 -1.14 2.02
CA TRP A 31 -10.02 -1.09 1.43
C TRP A 31 -10.12 -0.04 0.30
N ASP A 32 -9.15 0.88 0.20
CA ASP A 32 -9.12 1.94 -0.80
C ASP A 32 -8.83 1.37 -2.20
N GLU A 33 -9.33 2.03 -3.23
CA GLU A 33 -9.24 1.59 -4.62
C GLU A 33 -9.15 2.76 -5.60
N GLY A 34 -8.98 2.44 -6.87
CA GLY A 34 -9.03 3.40 -7.96
C GLY A 34 -7.73 4.16 -8.21
N LYS A 35 -7.82 5.10 -9.15
CA LYS A 35 -6.65 5.79 -9.70
C LYS A 35 -5.83 6.54 -8.66
N THR A 36 -6.49 7.13 -7.66
CA THR A 36 -5.80 7.90 -6.60
C THR A 36 -4.98 6.97 -5.71
N TRP A 37 -5.53 5.81 -5.35
CA TRP A 37 -4.80 4.80 -4.59
C TRP A 37 -3.60 4.26 -5.38
N LEU A 38 -3.82 3.89 -6.64
CA LEU A 38 -2.74 3.39 -7.51
C LEU A 38 -1.62 4.41 -7.69
N ALA A 39 -1.95 5.70 -7.86
CA ALA A 39 -0.96 6.77 -7.95
C ALA A 39 -0.18 6.93 -6.64
N THR A 40 -0.83 6.76 -5.49
CA THR A 40 -0.17 6.78 -4.18
C THR A 40 0.79 5.60 -4.03
N MET A 41 0.41 4.40 -4.41
CA MET A 41 1.29 3.22 -4.36
C MET A 41 2.50 3.38 -5.29
N GLN A 42 2.29 3.92 -6.47
CA GLN A 42 3.37 4.27 -7.41
C GLN A 42 4.33 5.29 -6.80
N HIS A 43 3.79 6.34 -6.17
CA HIS A 43 4.59 7.36 -5.49
C HIS A 43 5.40 6.77 -4.33
N ILE A 44 4.79 5.95 -3.48
CA ILE A 44 5.45 5.28 -2.35
C ILE A 44 6.63 4.43 -2.83
N ALA A 45 6.46 3.69 -3.92
CA ALA A 45 7.52 2.86 -4.50
C ALA A 45 8.72 3.71 -4.95
N LYS A 46 8.46 4.88 -5.55
CA LYS A 46 9.50 5.82 -5.96
C LYS A 46 10.14 6.53 -4.77
N GLU A 47 9.33 7.05 -3.84
CA GLU A 47 9.77 7.79 -2.65
C GLU A 47 10.61 6.91 -1.72
N GLY A 48 10.14 5.70 -1.43
CA GLY A 48 10.80 4.76 -0.53
C GLY A 48 11.92 3.94 -1.17
N GLY A 49 12.05 3.97 -2.51
CA GLY A 49 13.00 3.14 -3.23
C GLY A 49 12.83 1.65 -2.93
N CYS A 50 11.60 1.17 -2.79
CA CYS A 50 11.26 -0.18 -2.40
C CYS A 50 10.18 -0.77 -3.31
N TRP A 51 10.06 -2.10 -3.35
CA TRP A 51 8.92 -2.76 -3.94
C TRP A 51 7.67 -2.44 -3.15
N VAL A 52 6.58 -2.12 -3.83
CA VAL A 52 5.27 -1.92 -3.20
C VAL A 52 4.32 -3.01 -3.65
N ILE A 53 3.74 -3.71 -2.69
CA ILE A 53 2.73 -4.73 -2.90
C ILE A 53 1.47 -4.28 -2.19
N SER A 54 0.44 -3.95 -2.95
CA SER A 54 -0.84 -3.50 -2.41
C SER A 54 -1.95 -4.44 -2.86
N CYS A 55 -2.87 -4.73 -1.95
CA CYS A 55 -4.11 -5.42 -2.30
C CYS A 55 -5.29 -4.83 -1.55
N ALA A 56 -6.39 -4.62 -2.25
CA ALA A 56 -7.71 -4.40 -1.69
C ALA A 56 -8.55 -5.67 -1.85
N THR A 57 -9.55 -5.80 -1.00
CA THR A 57 -10.49 -6.92 -1.09
C THR A 57 -11.42 -6.69 -2.26
N SER A 58 -11.43 -7.60 -3.22
CA SER A 58 -12.34 -7.57 -4.37
C SER A 58 -13.67 -8.22 -3.97
N ILE A 59 -14.73 -7.44 -3.83
CA ILE A 59 -16.04 -7.89 -3.31
C ILE A 59 -17.16 -7.44 -4.22
N GLN A 60 -18.07 -8.38 -4.56
CA GLN A 60 -19.35 -8.12 -5.20
C GLN A 60 -20.49 -8.19 -4.17
N ALA A 61 -21.65 -7.63 -4.50
CA ALA A 61 -22.85 -7.72 -3.66
C ALA A 61 -23.24 -9.18 -3.39
N SER A 62 -23.06 -10.07 -4.36
CA SER A 62 -23.30 -11.52 -4.20
C SER A 62 -22.41 -12.23 -3.17
N ASP A 63 -21.30 -11.61 -2.76
CA ASP A 63 -20.42 -12.14 -1.69
C ASP A 63 -20.93 -11.78 -0.28
N ILE A 64 -21.92 -10.89 -0.21
CA ILE A 64 -22.50 -10.40 1.04
C ILE A 64 -23.79 -11.20 1.30
N PRO A 65 -24.01 -11.70 2.53
CA PRO A 65 -25.25 -12.42 2.86
C PRO A 65 -26.48 -11.56 2.59
N SER A 66 -27.41 -12.07 1.78
CA SER A 66 -28.63 -11.35 1.36
C SER A 66 -29.67 -11.17 2.47
N ASP A 67 -29.50 -11.84 3.62
CA ASP A 67 -30.31 -11.71 4.82
C ASP A 67 -29.86 -10.57 5.74
N LEU A 68 -28.80 -9.86 5.39
CA LEU A 68 -28.39 -8.66 6.14
C LEU A 68 -29.47 -7.56 6.02
N PRO A 69 -29.74 -6.85 7.12
CA PRO A 69 -30.64 -5.70 7.09
C PRO A 69 -30.26 -4.70 6.00
N HIS A 70 -31.26 -4.22 5.26
CA HIS A 70 -31.08 -3.23 4.19
C HIS A 70 -30.29 -3.68 2.95
N TYR A 71 -30.02 -4.99 2.79
CA TYR A 71 -29.28 -5.50 1.62
C TYR A 71 -29.87 -5.00 0.29
N ASN A 72 -31.19 -5.13 0.07
CA ASN A 72 -31.87 -4.71 -1.15
C ASN A 72 -31.95 -3.19 -1.34
N GLU A 73 -31.69 -2.41 -0.28
CA GLU A 73 -31.63 -0.95 -0.36
C GLU A 73 -30.21 -0.50 -0.76
N LEU A 74 -29.19 -1.26 -0.34
CA LEU A 74 -27.78 -0.95 -0.59
C LEU A 74 -27.30 -1.43 -1.96
N PHE A 75 -27.82 -2.58 -2.43
CA PHE A 75 -27.34 -3.21 -3.66
C PHE A 75 -28.48 -3.38 -4.66
N SER A 76 -28.28 -2.80 -5.85
CA SER A 76 -29.27 -2.87 -6.92
C SER A 76 -29.17 -4.13 -7.77
N LYS A 77 -27.99 -4.76 -7.79
CA LYS A 77 -27.68 -5.97 -8.56
C LYS A 77 -26.68 -6.82 -7.79
N GLU A 78 -26.81 -8.14 -7.94
CA GLU A 78 -25.89 -9.12 -7.31
C GLU A 78 -24.47 -9.05 -7.85
N ASP A 79 -24.28 -8.65 -9.11
CA ASP A 79 -22.98 -8.50 -9.77
C ASP A 79 -22.33 -7.12 -9.56
N GLU A 80 -22.97 -6.25 -8.77
CA GLU A 80 -22.42 -4.94 -8.44
C GLU A 80 -21.14 -5.07 -7.60
N TRP A 81 -20.10 -4.33 -7.99
CA TRP A 81 -18.86 -4.29 -7.23
C TRP A 81 -18.96 -3.32 -6.06
N VAL A 82 -18.84 -3.86 -4.85
CA VAL A 82 -18.78 -3.11 -3.61
C VAL A 82 -17.37 -2.55 -3.40
N ASN A 83 -16.37 -3.33 -3.82
CA ASN A 83 -14.99 -2.90 -3.95
C ASN A 83 -14.38 -3.62 -5.15
N SER A 84 -13.81 -2.86 -6.06
CA SER A 84 -13.28 -3.39 -7.32
C SER A 84 -11.88 -4.01 -7.19
N GLY A 85 -11.21 -3.86 -6.05
CA GLY A 85 -9.91 -4.48 -5.79
C GLY A 85 -8.74 -3.54 -6.07
N ASP A 86 -8.09 -3.63 -7.24
CA ASP A 86 -6.84 -2.94 -7.61
C ASP A 86 -5.58 -3.49 -6.92
N ALA A 87 -5.49 -4.82 -6.74
CA ALA A 87 -4.23 -5.43 -6.32
C ALA A 87 -3.12 -5.12 -7.33
N VAL A 88 -1.98 -4.63 -6.85
CA VAL A 88 -0.92 -4.10 -7.71
C VAL A 88 0.47 -4.29 -7.10
N ILE A 89 1.47 -4.46 -7.96
CA ILE A 89 2.88 -4.49 -7.60
C ILE A 89 3.63 -3.43 -8.39
N TYR A 90 4.34 -2.52 -7.68
CA TYR A 90 5.22 -1.52 -8.26
C TYR A 90 6.69 -1.80 -7.96
N LYS A 91 7.56 -1.55 -8.95
CA LYS A 91 9.02 -1.59 -8.78
C LYS A 91 9.52 -0.40 -7.97
N PRO A 92 10.72 -0.49 -7.37
CA PRO A 92 11.34 0.58 -6.59
C PRO A 92 11.48 1.94 -7.29
N PHE A 93 11.35 2.00 -8.61
CA PHE A 93 11.36 3.25 -9.39
C PHE A 93 9.97 3.81 -9.68
N GLY A 94 8.91 3.16 -9.21
CA GLY A 94 7.52 3.53 -9.45
C GLY A 94 6.96 3.00 -10.78
N GLU A 95 7.65 2.10 -11.47
CA GLU A 95 7.10 1.44 -12.65
C GLU A 95 6.14 0.33 -12.24
N LEU A 96 5.03 0.21 -12.97
CA LEU A 96 4.10 -0.91 -12.81
C LEU A 96 4.82 -2.22 -13.14
N HIS A 97 4.73 -3.20 -12.24
CA HIS A 97 5.31 -4.52 -12.43
C HIS A 97 4.23 -5.58 -12.72
N ALA A 98 3.15 -5.59 -11.94
CA ALA A 98 2.03 -6.50 -12.13
C ALA A 98 0.71 -5.88 -11.64
N GLY A 99 -0.40 -6.25 -12.25
CA GLY A 99 -1.72 -5.68 -12.01
C GLY A 99 -1.93 -4.37 -12.80
N PRO A 100 -2.89 -3.48 -12.39
CA PRO A 100 -3.83 -3.72 -11.31
C PRO A 100 -4.86 -4.80 -11.66
N MET A 101 -5.24 -5.63 -10.69
CA MET A 101 -6.40 -6.50 -10.79
C MET A 101 -7.65 -5.71 -10.37
N ASN A 102 -8.44 -5.28 -11.35
CA ASN A 102 -9.64 -4.48 -11.12
C ASN A 102 -10.89 -5.25 -11.57
N LYS A 103 -11.88 -5.35 -10.70
CA LYS A 103 -13.10 -6.15 -10.94
C LYS A 103 -12.77 -7.60 -11.28
N GLU A 104 -11.82 -8.14 -10.54
CA GLU A 104 -11.30 -9.47 -10.77
C GLU A 104 -10.99 -10.13 -9.43
N LYS A 105 -11.42 -11.37 -9.24
CA LYS A 105 -11.14 -12.17 -8.03
C LYS A 105 -10.04 -13.17 -8.34
N GLY A 106 -9.01 -13.22 -7.48
CA GLY A 106 -7.91 -14.15 -7.70
C GLY A 106 -6.66 -13.81 -6.92
N LEU A 107 -5.54 -14.36 -7.39
CA LEU A 107 -4.21 -14.12 -6.83
C LEU A 107 -3.32 -13.43 -7.87
N LEU A 108 -2.73 -12.31 -7.50
CA LEU A 108 -1.68 -11.67 -8.27
C LEU A 108 -0.33 -12.23 -7.82
N LEU A 109 0.29 -13.02 -8.67
CA LEU A 109 1.60 -13.64 -8.40
C LEU A 109 2.65 -13.05 -9.32
N SER A 110 3.83 -12.76 -8.79
CA SER A 110 4.96 -12.27 -9.58
C SER A 110 6.28 -12.56 -8.88
N GLU A 111 7.31 -12.77 -9.69
CA GLU A 111 8.69 -12.82 -9.21
C GLU A 111 9.26 -11.41 -9.12
N ILE A 112 9.96 -11.10 -8.04
CA ILE A 112 10.59 -9.82 -7.82
C ILE A 112 12.08 -9.98 -7.51
N ASP A 113 12.90 -9.08 -8.05
CA ASP A 113 14.30 -8.95 -7.67
C ASP A 113 14.46 -7.88 -6.58
N VAL A 114 14.60 -8.35 -5.34
CA VAL A 114 14.74 -7.48 -4.16
C VAL A 114 15.97 -6.56 -4.25
N SER A 115 17.00 -6.92 -5.03
CA SER A 115 18.22 -6.11 -5.19
C SER A 115 17.96 -4.76 -5.85
N LEU A 116 16.88 -4.61 -6.62
CA LEU A 116 16.49 -3.36 -7.28
C LEU A 116 16.21 -2.23 -6.28
N SER A 117 15.80 -2.54 -5.06
CA SER A 117 15.63 -1.55 -4.00
C SER A 117 16.93 -0.83 -3.68
N ARG A 118 18.05 -1.56 -3.62
CA ARG A 118 19.37 -0.98 -3.38
C ARG A 118 19.83 -0.11 -4.57
N VAL A 119 19.54 -0.55 -5.80
CA VAL A 119 19.82 0.21 -7.01
C VAL A 119 19.05 1.52 -7.04
N SER A 120 17.77 1.49 -6.66
CA SER A 120 16.91 2.68 -6.56
C SER A 120 17.46 3.68 -5.54
N ARG A 121 17.78 3.23 -4.33
CA ARG A 121 18.30 4.09 -3.25
C ARG A 121 19.67 4.73 -3.57
N ARG A 122 20.47 4.15 -4.45
CA ARG A 122 21.70 4.82 -4.92
C ARG A 122 21.42 6.12 -5.69
N ARG A 123 20.26 6.23 -6.34
CA ARG A 123 19.85 7.41 -7.11
C ARG A 123 19.08 8.40 -6.24
N PHE A 124 18.18 7.89 -5.41
CA PHE A 124 17.35 8.69 -4.52
C PHE A 124 17.08 7.91 -3.24
N ASP A 125 17.54 8.44 -2.11
CA ASP A 125 17.29 7.91 -0.77
C ASP A 125 16.76 9.03 0.11
N ALA A 126 15.44 9.04 0.32
CA ALA A 126 14.74 10.07 1.08
C ALA A 126 15.19 10.11 2.55
N THR A 127 15.62 8.97 3.09
CA THR A 127 16.06 8.85 4.48
C THR A 127 17.58 8.82 4.65
N GLY A 128 18.32 8.78 3.54
CA GLY A 128 19.77 8.83 3.47
C GLY A 128 20.27 10.17 2.96
N HIS A 129 20.87 10.20 1.75
CA HIS A 129 21.56 11.39 1.23
C HIS A 129 20.63 12.57 0.88
N TYR A 130 19.30 12.38 0.83
CA TYR A 130 18.30 13.44 0.66
C TYR A 130 17.58 13.82 1.95
N SER A 131 17.96 13.24 3.11
CA SER A 131 17.20 13.39 4.37
C SER A 131 17.16 14.79 4.97
N ARG A 132 18.07 15.70 4.61
CA ARG A 132 18.17 17.07 5.13
C ARG A 132 18.23 17.13 6.67
N PRO A 133 19.19 16.42 7.31
CA PRO A 133 19.34 16.45 8.78
C PRO A 133 19.77 17.82 9.32
N ASP A 134 20.16 18.73 8.42
CA ASP A 134 20.45 20.13 8.71
C ASP A 134 19.20 20.95 9.11
N ILE A 135 17.99 20.50 8.69
CA ILE A 135 16.73 21.21 8.97
C ILE A 135 15.62 20.31 9.54
N PHE A 136 15.72 18.99 9.39
CA PHE A 136 14.69 18.07 9.88
C PHE A 136 15.23 17.07 10.90
N SER A 137 14.50 16.89 11.99
CA SER A 137 14.73 15.85 12.98
C SER A 137 13.42 15.15 13.30
N LEU A 138 13.35 13.82 13.05
CA LEU A 138 12.18 12.99 13.35
C LEU A 138 12.51 12.07 14.52
N LYS A 139 11.77 12.22 15.63
CA LYS A 139 11.82 11.29 16.76
C LYS A 139 10.67 10.32 16.68
N ILE A 140 10.98 9.03 16.64
CA ILE A 140 10.00 7.95 16.58
C ILE A 140 9.96 7.25 17.94
N ASP A 141 8.80 7.22 18.59
CA ASP A 141 8.60 6.45 19.81
C ASP A 141 8.33 4.98 19.47
N LYS A 142 9.32 4.13 19.69
CA LYS A 142 9.25 2.67 19.49
C LYS A 142 8.86 1.90 20.75
N SER A 143 8.50 2.57 21.84
CA SER A 143 8.10 1.92 23.09
C SER A 143 6.79 1.14 22.90
N LYS A 144 6.72 -0.07 23.49
CA LYS A 144 5.46 -0.81 23.53
C LYS A 144 4.50 -0.09 24.45
N LYS A 145 3.38 0.38 23.92
CA LYS A 145 2.29 0.92 24.74
C LYS A 145 1.53 -0.24 25.36
N LYS A 146 1.33 -0.19 26.68
CA LYS A 146 0.42 -1.13 27.35
C LYS A 146 -1.00 -0.61 27.19
N PRO A 147 -1.99 -1.49 26.92
CA PRO A 147 -3.40 -1.11 27.05
C PRO A 147 -3.62 -0.58 28.46
N ILE A 148 -4.42 0.46 28.59
CA ILE A 148 -4.91 0.90 29.90
C ILE A 148 -5.86 -0.19 30.36
N ILE A 149 -5.54 -0.81 31.50
CA ILE A 149 -6.39 -1.78 32.18
C ILE A 149 -7.15 -1.06 33.28
#